data_3866334b15d2e1e7b903c13bab861109
#
_entry.id   3866334b15d2e1e7b903c13bab861109
#
_cell.length_a   1.000
_cell.length_b   1.000
_cell.length_c   1.000
_cell.angle_alpha   90.00
_cell.angle_beta   90.00
_cell.angle_gamma   90.00
#
_symmetry.space_group_name_H-M   'P 1'
#
loop_
_entity.id
_entity.type
_entity.pdbx_description
1 polymer ?
#
loop_
_entity_poly.entity_id
_entity_poly.type
_entity_poly.pdbx_seq_one_letter_code
_entity_poly.pdbx_strand_id
1 'polypeptide(L)'
;MKRAVLAAIFALAGCSDKPAAKADGTKIENAFRGAMQDRSSKSPPEALFVEKCGMCHRQMGMGTVILARRMDPKLATLEARTDLTADLITAAARQGIGNMPRISRGEVSDAQLAEITSYLTKGSAK
;
A
#
# COMPACT_ATOMS: atom_id res chain seq x y z
N MET A 1 0.24 -84.17 3.74
CA MET A 1 0.89 -82.91 3.32
C MET A 1 -0.09 -81.79 3.56
N LYS A 2 0.02 -81.09 4.71
CA LYS A 2 -0.89 -80.00 5.10
C LYS A 2 -0.17 -78.65 4.81
N ARG A 3 -0.66 -77.91 3.84
CA ARG A 3 -0.17 -76.57 3.56
C ARG A 3 -0.86 -75.56 4.45
N ALA A 4 -0.12 -74.97 5.36
CA ALA A 4 -0.59 -73.82 6.15
C ALA A 4 -0.48 -72.53 5.35
N VAL A 5 -1.58 -71.85 5.12
CA VAL A 5 -1.65 -70.54 4.49
C VAL A 5 -1.57 -69.49 5.61
N LEU A 6 -0.47 -68.78 5.70
CA LEU A 6 -0.33 -67.60 6.59
C LEU A 6 -1.03 -66.43 5.89
N ALA A 7 -2.11 -65.95 6.48
CA ALA A 7 -2.75 -64.67 6.11
C ALA A 7 -2.02 -63.52 6.82
N ALA A 8 -1.30 -62.72 6.06
CA ALA A 8 -0.74 -61.47 6.60
C ALA A 8 -1.81 -60.41 6.63
N ILE A 9 -2.19 -59.98 7.85
CA ILE A 9 -3.09 -58.85 8.07
C ILE A 9 -2.26 -57.56 7.99
N PHE A 10 -2.44 -56.81 6.90
CA PHE A 10 -1.91 -55.47 6.77
C PHE A 10 -2.81 -54.52 7.60
N ALA A 11 -2.28 -54.03 8.74
CA ALA A 11 -2.89 -52.97 9.49
C ALA A 11 -2.65 -51.65 8.74
N LEU A 12 -3.68 -51.10 8.12
CA LEU A 12 -3.71 -49.75 7.59
C LEU A 12 -3.71 -48.78 8.80
N ALA A 13 -2.56 -48.17 9.06
CA ALA A 13 -2.47 -47.06 10.00
C ALA A 13 -3.27 -45.89 9.41
N GLY A 14 -4.44 -45.62 10.02
CA GLY A 14 -5.27 -44.46 9.67
C GLY A 14 -4.50 -43.17 9.92
N CYS A 15 -4.37 -42.36 8.87
CA CYS A 15 -3.98 -40.97 9.01
C CYS A 15 -5.01 -40.26 9.90
N SER A 16 -4.62 -39.91 11.12
CA SER A 16 -5.41 -39.02 11.97
C SER A 16 -5.53 -37.66 11.27
N ASP A 17 -6.68 -37.39 10.68
CA ASP A 17 -7.06 -36.03 10.27
C ASP A 17 -7.19 -35.17 11.53
N LYS A 18 -6.07 -34.58 11.92
CA LYS A 18 -6.06 -33.53 12.93
C LYS A 18 -6.77 -32.34 12.29
N PRO A 19 -7.94 -31.89 12.82
CA PRO A 19 -8.61 -30.75 12.23
C PRO A 19 -7.64 -29.58 12.23
N ALA A 20 -7.35 -29.03 11.04
CA ALA A 20 -6.56 -27.81 10.92
C ALA A 20 -7.21 -26.74 11.79
N ALA A 21 -6.47 -26.26 12.79
CA ALA A 21 -6.92 -25.15 13.62
C ALA A 21 -7.32 -24.02 12.67
N LYS A 22 -8.60 -23.62 12.72
CA LYS A 22 -9.07 -22.46 11.96
C LYS A 22 -8.19 -21.29 12.37
N ALA A 23 -7.33 -20.85 11.45
CA ALA A 23 -6.51 -19.67 11.67
C ALA A 23 -7.46 -18.53 12.01
N ASP A 24 -7.24 -17.88 13.16
CA ASP A 24 -8.02 -16.73 13.57
C ASP A 24 -7.77 -15.60 12.54
N GLY A 25 -8.71 -15.41 11.62
CA GLY A 25 -8.62 -14.43 10.54
C GLY A 25 -8.33 -13.02 11.04
N THR A 26 -8.79 -12.70 12.26
CA THR A 26 -8.55 -11.39 12.88
C THR A 26 -7.08 -11.17 13.23
N LYS A 27 -6.34 -12.21 13.65
CA LYS A 27 -4.90 -12.10 13.92
C LYS A 27 -4.09 -11.90 12.66
N ILE A 28 -4.45 -12.60 11.59
CA ILE A 28 -3.78 -12.44 10.28
C ILE A 28 -4.07 -11.05 9.73
N GLU A 29 -5.32 -10.62 9.74
CA GLU A 29 -5.72 -9.28 9.29
C GLU A 29 -5.00 -8.17 10.07
N ASN A 30 -4.92 -8.26 11.40
CA ASN A 30 -4.22 -7.29 12.23
C ASN A 30 -2.70 -7.28 11.98
N ALA A 31 -2.08 -8.43 11.72
CA ALA A 31 -0.67 -8.51 11.36
C ALA A 31 -0.36 -7.82 10.03
N PHE A 32 -1.29 -7.87 9.06
CA PHE A 32 -1.12 -7.24 7.75
C PHE A 32 -1.59 -5.78 7.69
N ARG A 33 -2.47 -5.32 8.60
CA ARG A 33 -2.93 -3.91 8.62
C ARG A 33 -1.79 -2.91 8.72
N GLY A 34 -0.76 -3.21 9.47
CA GLY A 34 0.44 -2.36 9.57
C GLY A 34 1.39 -2.47 8.37
N ALA A 35 1.25 -3.53 7.56
CA ALA A 35 2.11 -3.80 6.41
C ALA A 35 1.46 -3.39 5.07
N MET A 36 0.15 -3.10 5.06
CA MET A 36 -0.57 -2.66 3.87
C MET A 36 -0.77 -1.15 3.89
N GLN A 37 -0.47 -0.52 2.75
CA GLN A 37 -0.73 0.89 2.57
C GLN A 37 -2.24 1.17 2.63
N ASP A 38 -2.65 2.15 3.45
CA ASP A 38 -4.04 2.63 3.46
C ASP A 38 -4.35 3.37 2.16
N ARG A 39 -5.28 2.83 1.38
CA ARG A 39 -5.77 3.38 0.12
C ARG A 39 -7.20 3.92 0.23
N SER A 40 -7.73 4.06 1.42
CA SER A 40 -9.03 4.70 1.65
C SER A 40 -8.98 6.19 1.29
N SER A 41 -10.14 6.75 1.01
CA SER A 41 -10.29 8.18 0.70
C SER A 41 -11.64 8.69 1.23
N LYS A 42 -11.67 9.96 1.61
CA LYS A 42 -12.85 10.63 2.18
C LYS A 42 -13.48 11.65 1.22
N SER A 43 -12.82 11.90 0.08
CA SER A 43 -13.27 12.86 -0.91
C SER A 43 -12.81 12.48 -2.32
N PRO A 44 -13.49 12.92 -3.39
CA PRO A 44 -13.08 12.64 -4.75
C PRO A 44 -11.65 13.10 -5.09
N PRO A 45 -11.18 14.31 -4.71
CA PRO A 45 -9.80 14.73 -4.96
C PRO A 45 -8.78 13.90 -4.18
N GLU A 46 -9.11 13.45 -2.97
CA GLU A 46 -8.27 12.50 -2.23
C GLU A 46 -8.20 11.15 -2.93
N ALA A 47 -9.33 10.63 -3.41
CA ALA A 47 -9.36 9.37 -4.15
C ALA A 47 -8.46 9.44 -5.39
N LEU A 48 -8.49 10.56 -6.10
CA LEU A 48 -7.62 10.79 -7.25
C LEU A 48 -6.14 10.84 -6.85
N PHE A 49 -5.79 11.53 -5.75
CA PHE A 49 -4.44 11.51 -5.20
C PHE A 49 -4.00 10.09 -4.82
N VAL A 50 -4.86 9.34 -4.13
CA VAL A 50 -4.58 7.94 -3.74
C VAL A 50 -4.34 7.07 -4.95
N GLU A 51 -5.15 7.20 -5.99
CA GLU A 51 -5.03 6.41 -7.22
C GLU A 51 -3.73 6.71 -7.98
N LYS A 52 -3.43 7.98 -8.18
CA LYS A 52 -2.35 8.43 -9.06
C LYS A 52 -1.00 8.60 -8.35
N CYS A 53 -0.99 8.95 -7.09
CA CYS A 53 0.21 9.36 -6.35
C CYS A 53 0.43 8.55 -5.07
N GLY A 54 -0.64 8.00 -4.48
CA GLY A 54 -0.63 7.37 -3.17
C GLY A 54 0.32 6.19 -3.06
N MET A 55 0.52 5.41 -4.12
CA MET A 55 1.47 4.30 -4.13
C MET A 55 2.87 4.71 -3.66
N CYS A 56 3.32 5.89 -4.07
CA CYS A 56 4.64 6.41 -3.70
C CYS A 56 4.60 7.40 -2.53
N HIS A 57 3.50 8.14 -2.32
CA HIS A 57 3.46 9.29 -1.43
C HIS A 57 2.59 9.13 -0.18
N ARG A 58 1.93 7.99 0.01
CA ARG A 58 1.31 7.62 1.28
C ARG A 58 2.24 6.77 2.14
N GLN A 59 1.77 6.41 3.33
CA GLN A 59 2.48 5.56 4.29
C GLN A 59 3.09 4.34 3.58
N MET A 60 4.34 4.03 3.88
CA MET A 60 5.14 2.95 3.28
C MET A 60 5.45 3.09 1.78
N GLY A 61 5.01 4.16 1.13
CA GLY A 61 5.38 4.45 -0.25
C GLY A 61 6.85 4.82 -0.38
N MET A 62 7.47 4.44 -1.50
CA MET A 62 8.90 4.70 -1.74
C MET A 62 9.24 6.19 -1.65
N GLY A 63 8.40 7.07 -2.19
CA GLY A 63 8.58 8.52 -2.10
C GLY A 63 8.57 9.01 -0.65
N THR A 64 7.62 8.52 0.15
CA THR A 64 7.54 8.83 1.59
C THR A 64 8.79 8.36 2.33
N VAL A 65 9.27 7.14 2.05
CA VAL A 65 10.50 6.61 2.67
C VAL A 65 11.72 7.46 2.32
N ILE A 66 11.84 7.90 1.06
CA ILE A 66 12.95 8.77 0.62
C ILE A 66 12.86 10.15 1.28
N LEU A 67 11.66 10.72 1.36
CA LEU A 67 11.44 12.02 2.02
C LEU A 67 11.76 11.96 3.51
N ALA A 68 11.34 10.89 4.20
CA ALA A 68 11.63 10.70 5.63
C ALA A 68 13.13 10.65 5.97
N ARG A 69 13.99 10.33 4.99
CA ARG A 69 15.45 10.38 5.14
C ARG A 69 16.06 11.77 4.94
N ARG A 70 15.29 12.71 4.39
CA ARG A 70 15.75 14.04 3.98
C ARG A 70 15.11 15.18 4.75
N MET A 71 14.02 14.92 5.46
CA MET A 71 13.25 15.89 6.24
C MET A 71 12.67 15.25 7.50
N ASP A 72 11.94 16.01 8.30
CA ASP A 72 11.21 15.45 9.46
C ASP A 72 10.29 14.32 8.97
N PRO A 73 10.43 13.09 9.51
CA PRO A 73 9.59 11.96 9.13
C PRO A 73 8.08 12.20 9.25
N LYS A 74 7.66 13.10 10.15
CA LYS A 74 6.25 13.50 10.30
C LYS A 74 5.71 14.24 9.08
N LEU A 75 6.58 14.91 8.31
CA LEU A 75 6.26 15.65 7.10
C LEU A 75 6.56 14.86 5.81
N ALA A 76 6.95 13.60 5.93
CA ALA A 76 7.33 12.79 4.79
C ALA A 76 6.13 12.37 3.91
N THR A 77 4.92 12.28 4.47
CA THR A 77 3.69 12.14 3.69
C THR A 77 3.26 13.49 3.16
N LEU A 78 2.92 13.57 1.87
CA LEU A 78 2.54 14.85 1.26
C LEU A 78 1.32 15.48 1.94
N GLU A 79 0.39 14.67 2.42
CA GLU A 79 -0.83 15.09 3.10
C GLU A 79 -0.57 15.75 4.47
N ALA A 80 0.58 15.47 5.10
CA ALA A 80 0.97 16.07 6.38
C ALA A 80 1.75 17.39 6.20
N ARG A 81 2.15 17.74 4.97
CA ARG A 81 2.94 18.94 4.69
C ARG A 81 2.08 20.19 4.67
N THR A 82 2.65 21.28 5.19
CA THR A 82 2.02 22.60 5.22
C THR A 82 2.75 23.62 4.34
N ASP A 83 3.81 23.20 3.68
CA ASP A 83 4.70 24.02 2.85
C ASP A 83 4.52 23.77 1.34
N LEU A 84 3.54 22.93 0.96
CA LEU A 84 3.26 22.63 -0.45
C LEU A 84 2.53 23.79 -1.12
N THR A 85 3.08 24.23 -2.26
CA THR A 85 2.43 25.21 -3.15
C THR A 85 1.95 24.54 -4.44
N ALA A 86 0.97 25.13 -5.10
CA ALA A 86 0.45 24.64 -6.37
C ALA A 86 1.56 24.55 -7.43
N ASP A 87 2.43 25.54 -7.47
CA ASP A 87 3.55 25.60 -8.41
C ASP A 87 4.59 24.50 -8.16
N LEU A 88 4.94 24.27 -6.87
CA LEU A 88 5.86 23.21 -6.50
C LEU A 88 5.32 21.83 -6.90
N ILE A 89 4.06 21.55 -6.59
CA ILE A 89 3.42 20.26 -6.94
C ILE A 89 3.39 20.08 -8.46
N THR A 90 2.98 21.12 -9.19
CA THR A 90 2.90 21.08 -10.65
C THR A 90 4.28 20.89 -11.27
N ALA A 91 5.27 21.65 -10.83
CA ALA A 91 6.64 21.52 -11.32
C ALA A 91 7.22 20.14 -11.02
N ALA A 92 7.07 19.63 -9.79
CA ALA A 92 7.55 18.31 -9.41
C ALA A 92 6.88 17.20 -10.24
N ALA A 93 5.57 17.29 -10.47
CA ALA A 93 4.85 16.31 -11.29
C ALA A 93 5.28 16.36 -12.76
N ARG A 94 5.39 17.57 -13.35
CA ARG A 94 5.65 17.72 -14.79
C ARG A 94 7.12 17.61 -15.19
N GLN A 95 8.02 17.96 -14.31
CA GLN A 95 9.47 17.94 -14.59
C GLN A 95 10.18 16.75 -13.93
N GLY A 96 9.57 16.18 -12.88
CA GLY A 96 10.22 15.24 -11.99
C GLY A 96 11.11 15.98 -10.98
N ILE A 97 11.47 15.31 -9.90
CA ILE A 97 12.39 15.84 -8.89
C ILE A 97 13.16 14.70 -8.22
N GLY A 98 14.48 14.72 -8.32
CA GLY A 98 15.32 13.66 -7.76
C GLY A 98 14.96 12.28 -8.30
N ASN A 99 14.45 11.40 -7.45
CA ASN A 99 14.04 10.04 -7.83
C ASN A 99 12.58 9.96 -8.36
N MET A 100 11.83 11.05 -8.26
CA MET A 100 10.46 11.11 -8.79
C MET A 100 10.51 11.33 -10.30
N PRO A 101 9.95 10.42 -11.12
CA PRO A 101 9.90 10.60 -12.56
C PRO A 101 8.93 11.71 -12.95
N ARG A 102 9.04 12.15 -14.19
CA ARG A 102 8.04 13.03 -14.82
C ARG A 102 6.75 12.26 -15.01
N ILE A 103 5.63 12.87 -14.65
CA ILE A 103 4.28 12.36 -14.89
C ILE A 103 3.73 13.02 -16.16
N SER A 104 3.42 12.21 -17.16
CA SER A 104 2.88 12.70 -18.42
C SER A 104 1.41 13.15 -18.28
N ARG A 105 0.94 13.96 -19.24
CA ARG A 105 -0.48 14.34 -19.30
C ARG A 105 -1.40 13.17 -19.64
N GLY A 106 -0.86 12.10 -20.23
CA GLY A 106 -1.61 10.87 -20.46
C GLY A 106 -1.86 10.05 -19.17
N GLU A 107 -0.96 10.15 -18.18
CA GLU A 107 -1.11 9.46 -16.87
C GLU A 107 -1.97 10.28 -15.91
N VAL A 108 -1.75 11.60 -15.85
CA VAL A 108 -2.48 12.55 -15.04
C VAL A 108 -2.73 13.80 -15.87
N SER A 109 -3.98 14.05 -16.27
CA SER A 109 -4.33 15.25 -17.05
C SER A 109 -4.08 16.54 -16.24
N ASP A 110 -4.06 17.70 -16.90
CA ASP A 110 -3.87 18.97 -16.21
C ASP A 110 -5.04 19.26 -15.23
N ALA A 111 -6.27 18.87 -15.58
CA ALA A 111 -7.42 18.98 -14.71
C ALA A 111 -7.28 18.10 -13.46
N GLN A 112 -6.89 16.84 -13.64
CA GLN A 112 -6.64 15.92 -12.52
C GLN A 112 -5.51 16.42 -11.62
N LEU A 113 -4.43 16.96 -12.21
CA LEU A 113 -3.34 17.52 -11.42
C LEU A 113 -3.78 18.74 -10.61
N ALA A 114 -4.65 19.59 -11.17
CA ALA A 114 -5.22 20.72 -10.45
C ALA A 114 -6.07 20.28 -9.26
N GLU A 115 -6.87 19.21 -9.38
CA GLU A 115 -7.63 18.64 -8.27
C GLU A 115 -6.73 18.08 -7.17
N ILE A 116 -5.70 17.31 -7.55
CA ILE A 116 -4.69 16.77 -6.61
C ILE A 116 -3.97 17.92 -5.90
N THR A 117 -3.57 18.95 -6.63
CA THR A 117 -2.91 20.14 -6.10
C THR A 117 -3.81 20.85 -5.09
N SER A 118 -5.07 21.09 -5.44
CA SER A 118 -6.05 21.69 -4.54
C SER A 118 -6.26 20.87 -3.26
N TYR A 119 -6.24 19.54 -3.37
CA TYR A 119 -6.32 18.65 -2.21
C TYR A 119 -5.12 18.79 -1.28
N LEU A 120 -3.91 18.73 -1.83
CA LEU A 120 -2.67 18.76 -1.04
C LEU A 120 -2.38 20.13 -0.43
N THR A 121 -2.80 21.23 -1.05
CA THR A 121 -2.58 22.60 -0.55
C THR A 121 -3.58 23.04 0.50
N LYS A 122 -4.68 22.31 0.73
CA LYS A 122 -5.66 22.63 1.80
C LYS A 122 -5.05 22.67 3.20
N GLY A 123 -4.00 21.87 3.45
CA GLY A 123 -3.23 21.89 4.69
C GLY A 123 -2.29 23.09 4.82
N SER A 124 -1.88 23.71 3.72
CA SER A 124 -0.94 24.83 3.67
C SER A 124 -1.63 26.20 3.81
N ALA A 125 -2.96 26.24 3.77
CA ALA A 125 -3.78 27.47 3.86
C ALA A 125 -4.26 27.80 5.29
N LYS A 126 -3.58 27.26 6.35
CA LYS A 126 -3.87 27.57 7.75
C LYS A 126 -2.83 28.50 8.32
#